data_0acfa7e1da7d9a76088c4d0ea6867102
#
_entry.id   0acfa7e1da7d9a76088c4d0ea6867102
#
_cell.length_a   1.000
_cell.length_b   1.000
_cell.length_c   1.000
_cell.angle_alpha   90.00
_cell.angle_beta   90.00
_cell.angle_gamma   90.00
#
_symmetry.space_group_name_H-M   'P 1'
#
loop_
_entity.id
_entity.type
_entity.pdbx_description
1 polymer ?
#
loop_
_entity_poly.entity_id
_entity_poly.type
_entity_poly.pdbx_seq_one_letter_code
_entity_poly.pdbx_strand_id
1 'polypeptide(L)'
;MGLAVEDRVIKAVDSWPLEATLFRGDAPRMAVLVSAGTGFPRGFYARFARWMAERGCVVLTYDYRGIGGSRPDDLAAMEMDYPDWGRLDMPAALKALKKAAPGLPVFHVGHSVGGHFVGFMPNQSEIGRHAFVSVGTGWWGGHHRTYNPMELFFWFGFGPSHLRRHGYVRAGKLWRGTDLPRGVFETWKRWCLKPAYFLKELESGALEPQAFDQVQAPIRSWIFPDDPIATPGTGAALLKAYSNAPSEIVVRRAGDYGARRIGHEGAFRKGLEPLWQEILDWFDAGVSKAAPGA
;
A
#
# COMPACT_ATOMS: atom_id res chain seq x y z
N MET A 1 -26.45 -8.66 -14.43
CA MET A 1 -25.52 -9.51 -13.63
C MET A 1 -25.01 -8.66 -12.48
N GLY A 2 -24.64 -9.23 -11.37
CA GLY A 2 -24.24 -8.47 -10.19
C GLY A 2 -22.75 -8.50 -9.95
N LEU A 3 -22.27 -7.72 -9.00
CA LEU A 3 -20.90 -7.75 -8.53
C LEU A 3 -20.49 -9.15 -8.02
N ALA A 4 -19.52 -9.78 -8.67
CA ALA A 4 -18.91 -11.02 -8.19
C ALA A 4 -17.78 -10.70 -7.20
N VAL A 5 -17.75 -11.42 -6.09
CA VAL A 5 -16.70 -11.32 -5.06
C VAL A 5 -16.22 -12.73 -4.74
N GLU A 6 -14.93 -12.96 -4.89
CA GLU A 6 -14.32 -14.29 -4.79
C GLU A 6 -13.06 -14.23 -3.95
N ASP A 7 -13.04 -15.00 -2.87
CA ASP A 7 -11.82 -15.22 -2.09
C ASP A 7 -10.91 -16.23 -2.80
N ARG A 8 -9.60 -15.98 -2.74
CA ARG A 8 -8.57 -16.76 -3.43
C ARG A 8 -7.32 -16.88 -2.58
N VAL A 9 -6.60 -17.97 -2.80
CA VAL A 9 -5.22 -18.10 -2.33
C VAL A 9 -4.27 -17.90 -3.50
N ILE A 10 -3.36 -16.95 -3.37
CA ILE A 10 -2.30 -16.66 -4.33
C ILE A 10 -1.00 -17.26 -3.77
N LYS A 11 -0.19 -17.89 -4.60
CA LYS A 11 1.14 -18.34 -4.20
C LYS A 11 2.19 -17.29 -4.61
N ALA A 12 2.93 -16.78 -3.64
CA ALA A 12 4.12 -15.97 -3.87
C ALA A 12 5.22 -16.77 -4.57
N VAL A 13 6.30 -16.12 -5.00
CA VAL A 13 7.40 -16.77 -5.75
C VAL A 13 8.03 -17.90 -4.93
N ASP A 14 8.12 -17.74 -3.64
CA ASP A 14 8.62 -18.73 -2.68
C ASP A 14 7.53 -19.70 -2.17
N SER A 15 6.39 -19.74 -2.86
CA SER A 15 5.23 -20.57 -2.56
C SER A 15 4.46 -20.18 -1.29
N TRP A 16 4.76 -19.05 -0.64
CA TRP A 16 3.99 -18.56 0.50
C TRP A 16 2.53 -18.30 0.10
N PRO A 17 1.55 -18.79 0.86
CA PRO A 17 0.13 -18.56 0.56
C PRO A 17 -0.27 -17.13 0.97
N LEU A 18 -0.86 -16.38 0.04
CA LEU A 18 -1.41 -15.06 0.26
C LEU A 18 -2.93 -15.12 0.07
N GLU A 19 -3.67 -14.78 1.11
CA GLU A 19 -5.11 -14.61 1.02
C GLU A 19 -5.47 -13.34 0.25
N ALA A 20 -6.35 -13.47 -0.71
CA ALA A 20 -6.77 -12.39 -1.59
C ALA A 20 -8.27 -12.43 -1.84
N THR A 21 -8.86 -11.28 -2.19
CA THR A 21 -10.25 -11.17 -2.62
C THR A 21 -10.31 -10.45 -3.96
N LEU A 22 -10.93 -11.08 -4.96
CA LEU A 22 -11.19 -10.51 -6.27
C LEU A 22 -12.62 -9.96 -6.32
N PHE A 23 -12.75 -8.72 -6.78
CA PHE A 23 -14.01 -8.05 -7.01
C PHE A 23 -14.14 -7.78 -8.52
N ARG A 24 -15.26 -8.17 -9.11
CA ARG A 24 -15.51 -8.02 -10.55
C ARG A 24 -16.94 -7.55 -10.79
N GLY A 25 -17.10 -6.40 -11.43
CA GLY A 25 -18.37 -5.93 -11.96
C GLY A 25 -18.60 -6.38 -13.40
N ASP A 26 -19.71 -5.92 -13.97
CA ASP A 26 -20.03 -6.16 -15.37
C ASP A 26 -19.14 -5.33 -16.31
N ALA A 27 -18.81 -5.88 -17.49
CA ALA A 27 -18.04 -5.22 -18.55
C ALA A 27 -16.79 -4.45 -18.05
N PRO A 28 -15.83 -5.11 -17.40
CA PRO A 28 -14.67 -4.43 -16.85
C PRO A 28 -13.77 -3.86 -17.96
N ARG A 29 -13.27 -2.63 -17.76
CA ARG A 29 -12.40 -1.92 -18.70
C ARG A 29 -10.96 -1.74 -18.20
N MET A 30 -10.71 -2.02 -16.93
CA MET A 30 -9.39 -1.96 -16.31
C MET A 30 -9.26 -2.92 -15.13
N ALA A 31 -8.03 -3.20 -14.73
CA ALA A 31 -7.71 -3.98 -13.55
C ALA A 31 -6.97 -3.10 -12.51
N VAL A 32 -7.30 -3.23 -11.23
CA VAL A 32 -6.74 -2.41 -10.14
C VAL A 32 -6.19 -3.32 -9.04
N LEU A 33 -4.89 -3.23 -8.80
CA LEU A 33 -4.23 -3.84 -7.65
C LEU A 33 -4.29 -2.88 -6.47
N VAL A 34 -4.75 -3.34 -5.30
CA VAL A 34 -4.75 -2.55 -4.06
C VAL A 34 -3.75 -3.14 -3.08
N SER A 35 -2.68 -2.39 -2.83
CA SER A 35 -1.62 -2.75 -1.88
C SER A 35 -1.80 -2.01 -0.56
N ALA A 36 -1.92 -2.78 0.50
CA ALA A 36 -2.32 -2.31 1.83
C ALA A 36 -1.24 -1.47 2.53
N GLY A 37 -1.66 -0.71 3.54
CA GLY A 37 -0.78 -0.12 4.55
C GLY A 37 -0.30 -1.15 5.56
N THR A 38 0.72 -0.80 6.36
CA THR A 38 1.30 -1.68 7.39
C THR A 38 0.25 -2.12 8.40
N GLY A 39 0.02 -3.43 8.48
CA GLY A 39 -0.90 -4.03 9.42
C GLY A 39 -2.39 -3.91 9.06
N PHE A 40 -2.73 -3.40 7.87
CA PHE A 40 -4.12 -3.39 7.40
C PHE A 40 -4.43 -4.66 6.62
N PRO A 41 -5.45 -5.45 7.02
CA PRO A 41 -5.88 -6.61 6.26
C PRO A 41 -6.65 -6.19 5.01
N ARG A 42 -6.68 -7.08 4.00
CA ARG A 42 -7.37 -6.87 2.71
C ARG A 42 -8.82 -6.42 2.85
N GLY A 43 -9.51 -6.93 3.86
CA GLY A 43 -10.91 -6.60 4.13
C GLY A 43 -11.16 -5.12 4.45
N PHE A 44 -10.14 -4.40 4.93
CA PHE A 44 -10.21 -2.96 5.16
C PHE A 44 -10.56 -2.18 3.88
N TYR A 45 -10.09 -2.65 2.73
CA TYR A 45 -10.30 -2.03 1.42
C TYR A 45 -11.53 -2.55 0.67
N ALA A 46 -12.28 -3.52 1.23
CA ALA A 46 -13.37 -4.19 0.54
C ALA A 46 -14.47 -3.23 0.03
N ARG A 47 -14.76 -2.16 0.77
CA ARG A 47 -15.75 -1.17 0.36
C ARG A 47 -15.29 -0.38 -0.87
N PHE A 48 -14.07 0.11 -0.85
CA PHE A 48 -13.44 0.77 -1.99
C PHE A 48 -13.39 -0.15 -3.21
N ALA A 49 -12.94 -1.39 -3.01
CA ALA A 49 -12.83 -2.38 -4.09
C ALA A 49 -14.19 -2.72 -4.73
N ARG A 50 -15.26 -2.85 -3.92
CA ARG A 50 -16.64 -3.04 -4.44
C ARG A 50 -17.07 -1.85 -5.27
N TRP A 51 -16.88 -0.63 -4.75
CA TRP A 51 -17.26 0.60 -5.42
C TRP A 51 -16.54 0.76 -6.79
N MET A 52 -15.25 0.46 -6.84
CA MET A 52 -14.47 0.45 -8.09
C MET A 52 -14.96 -0.64 -9.06
N ALA A 53 -15.26 -1.84 -8.56
CA ALA A 53 -15.74 -2.95 -9.38
C ALA A 53 -17.12 -2.64 -10.01
N GLU A 54 -18.04 -2.05 -9.26
CA GLU A 54 -19.34 -1.58 -9.76
C GLU A 54 -19.20 -0.52 -10.87
N ARG A 55 -17.99 0.08 -11.03
CA ARG A 55 -17.67 1.10 -12.05
C ARG A 55 -16.76 0.60 -13.16
N GLY A 56 -16.74 -0.71 -13.38
CA GLY A 56 -16.03 -1.33 -14.50
C GLY A 56 -14.55 -1.62 -14.21
N CYS A 57 -14.21 -1.94 -12.97
CA CYS A 57 -12.89 -2.44 -12.62
C CYS A 57 -12.93 -3.92 -12.25
N VAL A 58 -11.82 -4.63 -12.50
CA VAL A 58 -11.48 -5.86 -11.78
C VAL A 58 -10.52 -5.47 -10.68
N VAL A 59 -10.87 -5.65 -9.41
CA VAL A 59 -10.05 -5.21 -8.29
C VAL A 59 -9.57 -6.40 -7.49
N LEU A 60 -8.27 -6.45 -7.18
CA LEU A 60 -7.68 -7.42 -6.28
C LEU A 60 -7.16 -6.74 -5.03
N THR A 61 -7.64 -7.17 -3.87
CA THR A 61 -7.06 -6.89 -2.56
C THR A 61 -6.43 -8.16 -2.01
N TYR A 62 -5.36 -8.04 -1.22
CA TYR A 62 -4.66 -9.21 -0.66
C TYR A 62 -4.03 -8.85 0.69
N ASP A 63 -3.80 -9.87 1.49
CA ASP A 63 -3.03 -9.76 2.71
C ASP A 63 -1.56 -10.06 2.42
N TYR A 64 -0.66 -9.18 2.86
CA TYR A 64 0.77 -9.49 2.84
C TYR A 64 1.08 -10.69 3.73
N ARG A 65 2.18 -11.42 3.47
CA ARG A 65 2.65 -12.46 4.37
C ARG A 65 2.74 -11.97 5.81
N GLY A 66 2.30 -12.78 6.74
CA GLY A 66 2.26 -12.45 8.16
C GLY A 66 1.09 -11.55 8.59
N ILE A 67 0.24 -11.08 7.66
CA ILE A 67 -0.89 -10.20 7.91
C ILE A 67 -2.21 -10.91 7.61
N GLY A 68 -3.24 -10.64 8.41
CA GLY A 68 -4.60 -11.12 8.17
C GLY A 68 -4.68 -12.62 7.95
N GLY A 69 -5.27 -13.03 6.83
CA GLY A 69 -5.39 -14.43 6.44
C GLY A 69 -4.11 -15.07 5.91
N SER A 70 -3.09 -14.26 5.55
CA SER A 70 -1.76 -14.74 5.11
C SER A 70 -0.79 -14.97 6.27
N ARG A 71 -1.28 -14.94 7.49
CA ARG A 71 -0.51 -15.20 8.70
C ARG A 71 -0.26 -16.70 8.87
N PRO A 72 0.95 -17.15 9.28
CA PRO A 72 1.21 -18.54 9.66
C PRO A 72 0.62 -18.83 11.04
N ASP A 73 0.47 -20.11 11.39
CA ASP A 73 0.02 -20.55 12.72
C ASP A 73 0.97 -20.04 13.82
N ASP A 74 2.28 -20.12 13.58
CA ASP A 74 3.30 -19.57 14.47
C ASP A 74 3.96 -18.31 13.85
N LEU A 75 3.41 -17.15 14.18
CA LEU A 75 3.96 -15.87 13.73
C LEU A 75 5.29 -15.52 14.41
N ALA A 76 5.58 -16.09 15.60
CA ALA A 76 6.81 -15.83 16.32
C ALA A 76 8.03 -16.49 15.65
N ALA A 77 7.83 -17.63 15.01
CA ALA A 77 8.85 -18.36 14.26
C ALA A 77 9.00 -17.84 12.80
N MET A 78 8.18 -16.88 12.38
CA MET A 78 8.23 -16.38 11.00
C MET A 78 9.49 -15.56 10.75
N GLU A 79 10.30 -16.01 9.80
CA GLU A 79 11.46 -15.28 9.30
C GLU A 79 11.08 -14.55 8.03
N MET A 80 11.20 -13.22 8.02
CA MET A 80 10.99 -12.34 6.86
C MET A 80 11.57 -10.97 7.12
N ASP A 81 11.80 -10.20 6.06
CA ASP A 81 12.08 -8.76 6.16
C ASP A 81 10.95 -7.93 5.54
N TYR A 82 10.86 -6.68 5.92
CA TYR A 82 9.79 -5.79 5.49
C TYR A 82 9.73 -5.59 3.96
N PRO A 83 10.86 -5.44 3.22
CA PRO A 83 10.88 -5.39 1.76
C PRO A 83 10.34 -6.63 1.05
N ASP A 84 10.21 -7.79 1.72
CA ASP A 84 9.69 -9.01 1.11
C ASP A 84 8.23 -8.85 0.63
N TRP A 85 7.47 -7.95 1.26
CA TRP A 85 6.15 -7.58 0.76
C TRP A 85 6.21 -7.03 -0.67
N GLY A 86 7.22 -6.19 -0.96
CA GLY A 86 7.44 -5.65 -2.30
C GLY A 86 8.11 -6.63 -3.26
N ARG A 87 9.05 -7.46 -2.76
CA ARG A 87 9.83 -8.37 -3.60
C ARG A 87 9.08 -9.64 -3.98
N LEU A 88 8.23 -10.14 -3.09
CA LEU A 88 7.63 -11.47 -3.22
C LEU A 88 6.11 -11.43 -3.32
N ASP A 89 5.42 -10.63 -2.49
CA ASP A 89 3.98 -10.65 -2.37
C ASP A 89 3.28 -9.76 -3.43
N MET A 90 3.71 -8.52 -3.57
CA MET A 90 3.15 -7.59 -4.56
C MET A 90 3.26 -8.12 -6.00
N PRO A 91 4.41 -8.67 -6.45
CA PRO A 91 4.52 -9.23 -7.79
C PRO A 91 3.61 -10.43 -8.02
N ALA A 92 3.42 -11.27 -7.01
CA ALA A 92 2.51 -12.42 -7.10
C ALA A 92 1.04 -11.96 -7.21
N ALA A 93 0.65 -10.95 -6.44
CA ALA A 93 -0.69 -10.36 -6.49
C ALA A 93 -0.95 -9.70 -7.85
N LEU A 94 0.02 -8.97 -8.41
CA LEU A 94 -0.06 -8.39 -9.75
C LEU A 94 -0.24 -9.48 -10.83
N LYS A 95 0.56 -10.54 -10.77
CA LYS A 95 0.44 -11.69 -11.68
C LYS A 95 -0.95 -12.35 -11.60
N ALA A 96 -1.48 -12.52 -10.39
CA ALA A 96 -2.80 -13.09 -10.17
C ALA A 96 -3.91 -12.21 -10.71
N LEU A 97 -3.82 -10.88 -10.52
CA LEU A 97 -4.76 -9.91 -11.06
C LEU A 97 -4.76 -9.95 -12.61
N LYS A 98 -3.60 -9.93 -13.24
CA LYS A 98 -3.47 -10.01 -14.71
C LYS A 98 -4.06 -11.30 -15.26
N LYS A 99 -3.84 -12.43 -14.58
CA LYS A 99 -4.47 -13.71 -14.96
C LYS A 99 -6.00 -13.65 -14.86
N ALA A 100 -6.54 -12.92 -13.87
CA ALA A 100 -7.97 -12.76 -13.68
C ALA A 100 -8.58 -11.74 -14.65
N ALA A 101 -7.79 -10.83 -15.21
CA ALA A 101 -8.23 -9.73 -16.08
C ALA A 101 -7.35 -9.64 -17.35
N PRO A 102 -7.33 -10.69 -18.21
CA PRO A 102 -6.43 -10.72 -19.36
C PRO A 102 -6.78 -9.60 -20.35
N GLY A 103 -5.72 -8.94 -20.87
CA GLY A 103 -5.86 -7.87 -21.87
C GLY A 103 -6.29 -6.51 -21.32
N LEU A 104 -6.68 -6.41 -20.05
CA LEU A 104 -7.05 -5.12 -19.46
C LEU A 104 -5.80 -4.34 -19.00
N PRO A 105 -5.79 -3.00 -19.15
CA PRO A 105 -4.76 -2.16 -18.55
C PRO A 105 -4.80 -2.28 -17.02
N VAL A 106 -3.61 -2.32 -16.42
CA VAL A 106 -3.46 -2.51 -14.97
C VAL A 106 -3.02 -1.21 -14.31
N PHE A 107 -3.69 -0.87 -13.21
CA PHE A 107 -3.39 0.27 -12.36
C PHE A 107 -3.19 -0.18 -10.91
N HIS A 108 -2.57 0.68 -10.10
CA HIS A 108 -2.22 0.35 -8.72
C HIS A 108 -2.65 1.45 -7.76
N VAL A 109 -3.29 1.04 -6.67
CA VAL A 109 -3.54 1.87 -5.49
C VAL A 109 -2.63 1.40 -4.37
N GLY A 110 -1.67 2.23 -3.98
CA GLY A 110 -0.79 1.98 -2.84
C GLY A 110 -1.20 2.83 -1.63
N HIS A 111 -1.62 2.20 -0.55
CA HIS A 111 -1.86 2.88 0.73
C HIS A 111 -0.60 2.80 1.59
N SER A 112 -0.10 3.97 2.05
CA SER A 112 1.06 3.98 2.96
C SER A 112 2.21 3.13 2.41
N VAL A 113 2.65 2.07 3.11
CA VAL A 113 3.71 1.16 2.65
C VAL A 113 3.43 0.53 1.28
N GLY A 114 2.19 0.36 0.90
CA GLY A 114 1.83 -0.12 -0.44
C GLY A 114 2.37 0.76 -1.57
N GLY A 115 2.55 2.06 -1.31
CA GLY A 115 3.24 2.96 -2.23
C GLY A 115 4.77 2.97 -2.07
N HIS A 116 5.30 2.61 -0.88
CA HIS A 116 6.75 2.55 -0.66
C HIS A 116 7.41 1.42 -1.45
N PHE A 117 6.72 0.31 -1.65
CA PHE A 117 7.33 -0.95 -2.08
C PHE A 117 7.18 -1.26 -3.57
N VAL A 118 6.59 -0.35 -4.34
CA VAL A 118 6.51 -0.48 -5.81
C VAL A 118 7.89 -0.69 -6.43
N GLY A 119 8.90 0.05 -5.96
CA GLY A 119 10.28 -0.09 -6.46
C GLY A 119 10.98 -1.39 -6.09
N PHE A 120 10.41 -2.23 -5.21
CA PHE A 120 10.91 -3.59 -4.96
C PHE A 120 10.26 -4.64 -5.87
N MET A 121 9.21 -4.28 -6.63
CA MET A 121 8.52 -5.21 -7.53
C MET A 121 9.33 -5.39 -8.83
N PRO A 122 9.78 -6.61 -9.18
CA PRO A 122 10.49 -6.85 -10.44
C PRO A 122 9.60 -6.67 -11.68
N ASN A 123 8.28 -6.73 -11.51
CA ASN A 123 7.28 -6.61 -12.57
C ASN A 123 6.46 -5.29 -12.50
N GLN A 124 6.98 -4.27 -11.84
CA GLN A 124 6.29 -2.98 -11.68
C GLN A 124 5.99 -2.28 -13.02
N SER A 125 6.81 -2.52 -14.04
CA SER A 125 6.62 -1.97 -15.41
C SER A 125 5.32 -2.41 -16.08
N GLU A 126 4.66 -3.43 -15.56
CA GLU A 126 3.36 -3.90 -16.05
C GLU A 126 2.18 -3.04 -15.56
N ILE A 127 2.44 -2.03 -14.72
CA ILE A 127 1.46 -1.11 -14.15
C ILE A 127 1.51 0.21 -14.92
N GLY A 128 0.36 0.65 -15.44
CA GLY A 128 0.27 1.86 -16.24
C GLY A 128 0.27 3.16 -15.44
N ARG A 129 -0.28 3.17 -14.22
CA ARG A 129 -0.31 4.34 -13.30
C ARG A 129 -0.41 3.89 -11.85
N HIS A 130 0.08 4.75 -10.96
CA HIS A 130 -0.01 4.58 -9.51
C HIS A 130 -0.83 5.70 -8.87
N ALA A 131 -1.80 5.32 -8.03
CA ALA A 131 -2.47 6.20 -7.08
C ALA A 131 -1.90 5.92 -5.68
N PHE A 132 -1.08 6.83 -5.17
CA PHE A 132 -0.56 6.75 -3.81
C PHE A 132 -1.51 7.48 -2.87
N VAL A 133 -1.93 6.84 -1.79
CA VAL A 133 -2.87 7.39 -0.81
C VAL A 133 -2.22 7.35 0.56
N SER A 134 -2.05 8.52 1.18
CA SER A 134 -1.36 8.62 2.49
C SER A 134 0.05 8.01 2.44
N VAL A 135 0.83 8.30 1.39
CA VAL A 135 2.18 7.77 1.18
C VAL A 135 3.21 8.84 1.47
N GLY A 136 4.08 8.59 2.45
CA GLY A 136 5.16 9.49 2.86
C GLY A 136 6.24 8.72 3.61
N THR A 137 7.44 9.29 3.75
CA THR A 137 8.48 8.64 4.55
C THR A 137 8.00 8.43 5.98
N GLY A 138 8.34 7.28 6.56
CA GLY A 138 8.01 6.97 7.95
C GLY A 138 8.93 7.63 8.98
N TRP A 139 9.78 8.57 8.60
CA TRP A 139 10.66 9.25 9.54
C TRP A 139 9.86 10.10 10.54
N TRP A 140 9.92 9.76 11.81
CA TRP A 140 9.15 10.38 12.89
C TRP A 140 9.35 11.90 13.00
N GLY A 141 10.54 12.42 12.67
CA GLY A 141 10.81 13.86 12.69
C GLY A 141 10.12 14.66 11.57
N GLY A 142 9.57 13.99 10.55
CA GLY A 142 8.74 14.60 9.49
C GLY A 142 7.24 14.53 9.77
N HIS A 143 6.84 13.86 10.85
CA HIS A 143 5.45 13.70 11.26
C HIS A 143 4.93 14.89 12.10
N HIS A 144 3.63 14.92 12.37
CA HIS A 144 3.07 15.95 13.23
C HIS A 144 3.60 15.81 14.67
N ARG A 145 4.10 16.89 15.24
CA ARG A 145 4.73 16.89 16.57
C ARG A 145 3.85 16.33 17.68
N THR A 146 2.53 16.49 17.58
CA THR A 146 1.56 15.94 18.53
C THR A 146 1.44 14.43 18.46
N TYR A 147 1.87 13.81 17.37
CA TYR A 147 1.88 12.36 17.15
C TYR A 147 3.15 11.69 17.68
N ASN A 148 4.28 12.42 17.70
CA ASN A 148 5.60 11.89 18.05
C ASN A 148 5.68 11.17 19.40
N PRO A 149 5.06 11.64 20.50
CA PRO A 149 5.17 10.92 21.79
C PRO A 149 4.57 9.51 21.73
N MET A 150 3.44 9.34 21.06
CA MET A 150 2.80 8.03 20.89
C MET A 150 3.66 7.13 19.99
N GLU A 151 4.22 7.68 18.93
CA GLU A 151 5.10 6.96 18.01
C GLU A 151 6.39 6.49 18.68
N LEU A 152 7.06 7.38 19.42
CA LEU A 152 8.27 7.02 20.18
C LEU A 152 7.97 5.95 21.25
N PHE A 153 6.82 6.04 21.92
CA PHE A 153 6.38 4.98 22.82
C PHE A 153 6.15 3.65 22.09
N PHE A 154 5.59 3.69 20.88
CA PHE A 154 5.45 2.48 20.03
C PHE A 154 6.81 1.86 19.71
N TRP A 155 7.80 2.69 19.32
CA TRP A 155 9.14 2.20 18.93
C TRP A 155 10.00 1.72 20.10
N PHE A 156 9.94 2.37 21.26
CA PHE A 156 10.86 2.09 22.37
C PHE A 156 10.22 1.35 23.54
N GLY A 157 8.92 1.44 23.71
CA GLY A 157 8.18 0.80 24.81
C GLY A 157 7.35 -0.38 24.34
N PHE A 158 6.25 -0.09 23.64
CA PHE A 158 5.23 -1.07 23.29
C PHE A 158 5.77 -2.19 22.40
N GLY A 159 6.32 -1.87 21.23
CA GLY A 159 6.81 -2.87 20.29
C GLY A 159 7.88 -3.80 20.87
N PRO A 160 8.99 -3.29 21.45
CA PRO A 160 9.99 -4.14 22.06
C PRO A 160 9.48 -5.03 23.20
N SER A 161 8.51 -4.55 24.00
CA SER A 161 7.91 -5.36 25.05
C SER A 161 7.09 -6.53 24.47
N HIS A 162 6.37 -6.29 23.37
CA HIS A 162 5.62 -7.32 22.66
C HIS A 162 6.55 -8.34 22.00
N LEU A 163 7.61 -7.89 21.32
CA LEU A 163 8.61 -8.80 20.74
C LEU A 163 9.23 -9.74 21.77
N ARG A 164 9.58 -9.22 22.96
CA ARG A 164 10.13 -10.05 24.06
C ARG A 164 9.12 -11.06 24.58
N ARG A 165 7.83 -10.68 24.69
CA ARG A 165 6.80 -11.51 25.29
C ARG A 165 6.17 -12.50 24.31
N HIS A 166 6.02 -12.13 23.04
CA HIS A 166 5.25 -12.87 22.05
C HIS A 166 6.03 -13.26 20.79
N GLY A 167 7.24 -12.75 20.60
CA GLY A 167 7.99 -12.92 19.33
C GLY A 167 7.54 -12.01 18.18
N TYR A 168 6.40 -11.33 18.31
CA TYR A 168 5.81 -10.41 17.33
C TYR A 168 5.09 -9.25 18.02
N VAL A 169 4.72 -8.19 17.29
CA VAL A 169 3.93 -7.08 17.86
C VAL A 169 2.45 -7.43 17.77
N ARG A 170 1.86 -7.71 18.91
CA ARG A 170 0.44 -8.10 19.01
C ARG A 170 -0.48 -6.89 18.83
N ALA A 171 -1.55 -7.06 18.05
CA ALA A 171 -2.63 -6.10 17.92
C ALA A 171 -3.34 -5.83 19.25
N GLY A 172 -3.87 -4.62 19.43
CA GLY A 172 -4.53 -4.22 20.66
C GLY A 172 -4.93 -2.74 20.65
N LYS A 173 -5.17 -2.17 21.83
CA LYS A 173 -5.66 -0.80 21.97
C LYS A 173 -4.73 0.28 21.41
N LEU A 174 -3.41 0.07 21.50
CA LEU A 174 -2.40 0.99 20.99
C LEU A 174 -2.04 0.75 19.52
N TRP A 175 -1.96 -0.52 19.13
CA TRP A 175 -1.79 -0.92 17.75
C TRP A 175 -3.09 -1.55 17.24
N ARG A 176 -3.86 -0.78 16.48
CA ARG A 176 -5.19 -1.18 15.97
C ARG A 176 -5.14 -1.97 14.66
N GLY A 177 -3.94 -2.13 14.08
CA GLY A 177 -3.73 -3.02 12.94
C GLY A 177 -3.83 -4.50 13.33
N THR A 178 -3.39 -5.38 12.45
CA THR A 178 -3.19 -6.81 12.76
C THR A 178 -1.87 -7.03 13.49
N ASP A 179 -1.65 -8.24 14.01
CA ASP A 179 -0.35 -8.63 14.55
C ASP A 179 0.74 -8.42 13.48
N LEU A 180 1.92 -7.91 13.90
CA LEU A 180 3.04 -7.65 13.00
C LEU A 180 4.18 -8.63 13.22
N PRO A 181 4.72 -9.28 12.17
CA PRO A 181 5.93 -10.07 12.25
C PRO A 181 7.11 -9.26 12.83
N ARG A 182 8.02 -9.96 13.52
CA ARG A 182 9.25 -9.36 14.10
C ARG A 182 10.03 -8.57 13.04
N GLY A 183 10.36 -9.18 11.90
CA GLY A 183 11.18 -8.56 10.85
C GLY A 183 10.54 -7.29 10.29
N VAL A 184 9.19 -7.27 10.13
CA VAL A 184 8.47 -6.05 9.73
C VAL A 184 8.69 -4.94 10.76
N PHE A 185 8.46 -5.21 12.06
CA PHE A 185 8.61 -4.19 13.09
C PHE A 185 10.05 -3.68 13.21
N GLU A 186 11.03 -4.58 13.22
CA GLU A 186 12.45 -4.22 13.41
C GLU A 186 12.98 -3.37 12.26
N THR A 187 12.70 -3.74 11.01
CA THR A 187 13.08 -2.96 9.84
C THR A 187 12.32 -1.65 9.74
N TRP A 188 11.01 -1.66 9.98
CA TRP A 188 10.21 -0.43 9.98
C TRP A 188 10.70 0.55 11.05
N LYS A 189 10.94 0.10 12.29
CA LYS A 189 11.54 0.90 13.35
C LYS A 189 12.89 1.49 12.93
N ARG A 190 13.79 0.66 12.40
CA ARG A 190 15.12 1.09 11.93
C ARG A 190 15.02 2.24 10.93
N TRP A 191 14.10 2.16 10.00
CA TRP A 191 13.89 3.21 9.00
C TRP A 191 13.23 4.45 9.58
N CYS A 192 12.19 4.30 10.40
CA CYS A 192 11.47 5.43 10.99
C CYS A 192 12.34 6.29 11.92
N LEU A 193 13.40 5.74 12.49
CA LEU A 193 14.34 6.47 13.35
C LEU A 193 15.44 7.22 12.55
N LYS A 194 15.49 7.09 11.23
CA LYS A 194 16.49 7.74 10.36
C LYS A 194 15.85 8.87 9.53
N PRO A 195 16.46 10.08 9.48
CA PRO A 195 15.93 11.19 8.69
C PRO A 195 15.73 10.87 7.21
N ALA A 196 16.60 10.06 6.63
CA ALA A 196 16.48 9.62 5.24
C ALA A 196 15.54 8.41 5.06
N TYR A 197 14.92 7.92 6.13
CA TYR A 197 14.12 6.70 6.10
C TYR A 197 14.93 5.53 5.48
N PHE A 198 14.46 4.85 4.43
CA PHE A 198 15.22 3.81 3.75
C PHE A 198 16.09 4.35 2.57
N LEU A 199 15.99 5.63 2.21
CA LEU A 199 16.60 6.16 0.99
C LEU A 199 18.13 6.01 0.96
N LYS A 200 18.81 6.18 2.11
CA LYS A 200 20.26 5.94 2.18
C LYS A 200 20.65 4.46 2.03
N GLU A 201 19.81 3.55 2.51
CA GLU A 201 20.03 2.12 2.31
C GLU A 201 19.79 1.73 0.84
N LEU A 202 18.86 2.43 0.16
CA LEU A 202 18.64 2.31 -1.27
C LEU A 202 19.86 2.79 -2.07
N GLU A 203 20.32 4.02 -1.80
CA GLU A 203 21.50 4.62 -2.45
C GLU A 203 22.79 3.79 -2.28
N SER A 204 22.95 3.14 -1.12
CA SER A 204 24.13 2.31 -0.83
C SER A 204 24.08 0.91 -1.40
N GLY A 205 22.96 0.50 -2.05
CA GLY A 205 22.74 -0.86 -2.54
C GLY A 205 22.40 -1.88 -1.45
N ALA A 206 22.22 -1.44 -0.18
CA ALA A 206 21.88 -2.36 0.92
C ALA A 206 20.48 -2.99 0.78
N LEU A 207 19.65 -2.47 -0.11
CA LEU A 207 18.29 -2.95 -0.36
C LEU A 207 18.15 -3.72 -1.69
N GLU A 208 19.23 -4.14 -2.31
CA GLU A 208 19.16 -4.99 -3.50
C GLU A 208 18.55 -6.38 -3.20
N PRO A 209 17.79 -6.97 -4.16
CA PRO A 209 17.41 -6.41 -5.44
C PRO A 209 16.28 -5.37 -5.33
N GLN A 210 16.35 -4.35 -6.18
CA GLN A 210 15.34 -3.29 -6.28
C GLN A 210 15.26 -2.74 -7.73
N ALA A 211 14.20 -1.97 -8.04
CA ALA A 211 13.93 -1.40 -9.36
C ALA A 211 13.31 0.01 -9.25
N PHE A 212 13.68 0.80 -8.23
CA PHE A 212 13.11 2.13 -8.00
C PHE A 212 13.39 3.09 -9.17
N ASP A 213 14.60 3.03 -9.74
CA ASP A 213 15.01 3.80 -10.91
C ASP A 213 14.36 3.32 -12.22
N GLN A 214 13.74 2.16 -12.22
CA GLN A 214 13.04 1.60 -13.39
C GLN A 214 11.54 1.95 -13.38
N VAL A 215 11.02 2.53 -12.31
CA VAL A 215 9.62 2.96 -12.25
C VAL A 215 9.43 4.20 -13.12
N GLN A 216 8.70 4.04 -14.23
CA GLN A 216 8.39 5.10 -15.19
C GLN A 216 6.89 5.46 -15.22
N ALA A 217 6.03 4.59 -14.69
CA ALA A 217 4.60 4.81 -14.66
C ALA A 217 4.26 6.06 -13.81
N PRO A 218 3.38 6.97 -14.31
CA PRO A 218 3.03 8.18 -13.57
C PRO A 218 2.46 7.89 -12.19
N ILE A 219 2.88 8.67 -11.20
CA ILE A 219 2.44 8.59 -9.81
C ILE A 219 1.65 9.84 -9.45
N ARG A 220 0.42 9.67 -8.96
CA ARG A 220 -0.34 10.73 -8.28
C ARG A 220 -0.51 10.36 -6.82
N SER A 221 -0.05 11.25 -5.92
CA SER A 221 -0.05 11.03 -4.47
C SER A 221 -1.05 11.94 -3.78
N TRP A 222 -2.12 11.36 -3.21
CA TRP A 222 -3.11 12.07 -2.40
C TRP A 222 -2.65 12.13 -0.95
N ILE A 223 -2.51 13.35 -0.44
CA ILE A 223 -2.07 13.65 0.91
C ILE A 223 -3.14 14.50 1.61
N PHE A 224 -3.39 14.19 2.87
CA PHE A 224 -4.41 14.83 3.68
C PHE A 224 -3.74 15.62 4.82
N PRO A 225 -4.05 16.94 4.98
CA PRO A 225 -3.41 17.76 6.02
C PRO A 225 -3.65 17.30 7.46
N ASP A 226 -4.68 16.48 7.68
CA ASP A 226 -5.00 15.88 8.99
C ASP A 226 -4.40 14.48 9.19
N ASP A 227 -3.58 14.02 8.23
CA ASP A 227 -2.74 12.82 8.35
C ASP A 227 -1.48 13.17 9.16
N PRO A 228 -1.26 12.57 10.34
CA PRO A 228 -0.11 12.90 11.14
C PRO A 228 1.22 12.32 10.61
N ILE A 229 1.16 11.38 9.66
CA ILE A 229 2.31 10.60 9.14
C ILE A 229 2.68 11.06 7.73
N ALA A 230 1.74 10.92 6.77
CA ALA A 230 1.97 11.30 5.38
C ALA A 230 1.67 12.80 5.18
N THR A 231 2.62 13.64 5.52
CA THR A 231 2.59 15.09 5.26
C THR A 231 3.06 15.41 3.84
N PRO A 232 2.77 16.59 3.28
CA PRO A 232 3.34 16.99 1.99
C PRO A 232 4.87 16.89 1.94
N GLY A 233 5.56 17.17 3.06
CA GLY A 233 7.01 17.08 3.16
C GLY A 233 7.51 15.63 3.13
N THR A 234 6.88 14.73 3.88
CA THR A 234 7.24 13.30 3.89
C THR A 234 6.89 12.62 2.57
N GLY A 235 5.77 13.03 1.93
CA GLY A 235 5.39 12.58 0.60
C GLY A 235 6.40 12.98 -0.47
N ALA A 236 6.79 14.27 -0.50
CA ALA A 236 7.81 14.76 -1.43
C ALA A 236 9.17 14.09 -1.20
N ALA A 237 9.53 13.81 0.04
CA ALA A 237 10.76 13.09 0.37
C ALA A 237 10.75 11.65 -0.17
N LEU A 238 9.62 10.94 -0.04
CA LEU A 238 9.52 9.56 -0.55
C LEU A 238 9.53 9.51 -2.08
N LEU A 239 8.85 10.44 -2.76
CA LEU A 239 8.81 10.48 -4.23
C LEU A 239 10.19 10.64 -4.87
N LYS A 240 11.21 11.09 -4.13
CA LYS A 240 12.60 11.11 -4.62
C LYS A 240 13.15 9.72 -4.95
N ALA A 241 12.63 8.65 -4.32
CA ALA A 241 12.99 7.29 -4.67
C ALA A 241 12.53 6.91 -6.09
N TYR A 242 11.49 7.54 -6.61
CA TYR A 242 10.88 7.31 -7.92
C TYR A 242 11.30 8.39 -8.93
N SER A 243 12.61 8.63 -9.05
CA SER A 243 13.18 9.75 -9.81
C SER A 243 12.80 9.77 -11.30
N ASN A 244 12.52 8.61 -11.89
CA ASN A 244 12.16 8.48 -13.32
C ASN A 244 10.65 8.42 -13.56
N ALA A 245 9.83 8.41 -12.51
CA ALA A 245 8.38 8.46 -12.62
C ALA A 245 7.87 9.90 -12.60
N PRO A 246 7.10 10.37 -13.61
CA PRO A 246 6.37 11.62 -13.51
C PRO A 246 5.48 11.59 -12.27
N SER A 247 5.69 12.48 -11.30
CA SER A 247 4.98 12.42 -10.03
C SER A 247 4.39 13.78 -9.64
N GLU A 248 3.20 13.77 -9.04
CA GLU A 248 2.53 14.94 -8.49
C GLU A 248 1.92 14.62 -7.11
N ILE A 249 1.89 15.62 -6.24
CA ILE A 249 1.21 15.55 -4.94
C ILE A 249 -0.07 16.37 -5.03
N VAL A 250 -1.19 15.73 -4.71
CA VAL A 250 -2.50 16.34 -4.63
C VAL A 250 -2.91 16.42 -3.17
N VAL A 251 -2.99 17.64 -2.64
CA VAL A 251 -3.45 17.87 -1.25
C VAL A 251 -4.97 18.02 -1.24
N ARG A 252 -5.65 17.24 -0.41
CA ARG A 252 -7.11 17.28 -0.22
C ARG A 252 -7.46 17.38 1.26
N ARG A 253 -8.41 18.25 1.57
CA ARG A 253 -8.92 18.40 2.95
C ARG A 253 -10.17 17.57 3.14
N ALA A 254 -10.42 17.11 4.35
CA ALA A 254 -11.64 16.38 4.69
C ALA A 254 -12.91 17.14 4.30
N GLY A 255 -12.93 18.46 4.49
CA GLY A 255 -14.04 19.34 4.12
C GLY A 255 -14.34 19.34 2.61
N ASP A 256 -13.38 19.08 1.72
CA ASP A 256 -13.58 19.00 0.27
C ASP A 256 -14.56 17.86 -0.09
N TYR A 257 -14.71 16.90 0.80
CA TYR A 257 -15.58 15.72 0.65
C TYR A 257 -16.73 15.67 1.67
N GLY A 258 -16.99 16.78 2.39
CA GLY A 258 -18.00 16.83 3.45
C GLY A 258 -17.68 15.94 4.67
N ALA A 259 -16.43 15.47 4.79
CA ALA A 259 -15.99 14.66 5.90
C ALA A 259 -15.38 15.52 7.02
N ARG A 260 -15.48 15.05 8.28
CA ARG A 260 -14.86 15.72 9.42
C ARG A 260 -13.36 15.45 9.53
N ARG A 261 -12.95 14.28 9.09
CA ARG A 261 -11.56 13.80 9.16
C ARG A 261 -11.30 12.71 8.13
N ILE A 262 -10.10 12.71 7.54
CA ILE A 262 -9.56 11.61 6.73
C ILE A 262 -8.42 10.93 7.51
N GLY A 263 -7.37 11.68 7.87
CA GLY A 263 -6.18 11.14 8.54
C GLY A 263 -5.48 10.07 7.70
N HIS A 264 -4.65 9.26 8.34
CA HIS A 264 -3.81 8.26 7.65
C HIS A 264 -4.61 7.10 7.02
N GLU A 265 -5.73 6.73 7.63
CA GLU A 265 -6.48 5.51 7.26
C GLU A 265 -7.90 5.78 6.72
N GLY A 266 -8.37 7.02 6.77
CA GLY A 266 -9.77 7.33 6.49
C GLY A 266 -10.16 7.32 5.01
N ALA A 267 -9.21 7.42 4.10
CA ALA A 267 -9.46 7.55 2.67
C ALA A 267 -10.34 6.42 2.06
N PHE A 268 -10.34 5.24 2.69
CA PHE A 268 -11.10 4.07 2.22
C PHE A 268 -12.43 3.85 2.99
N ARG A 269 -12.83 4.82 3.83
CA ARG A 269 -14.07 4.74 4.61
C ARG A 269 -15.27 5.25 3.81
N LYS A 270 -16.47 4.82 4.21
CA LYS A 270 -17.75 5.32 3.69
C LYS A 270 -17.81 6.85 3.79
N GLY A 271 -18.33 7.49 2.74
CA GLY A 271 -18.45 8.95 2.62
C GLY A 271 -17.27 9.60 1.90
N LEU A 272 -16.25 8.82 1.50
CA LEU A 272 -15.11 9.28 0.70
C LEU A 272 -15.21 8.84 -0.77
N GLU A 273 -16.41 8.47 -1.22
CA GLU A 273 -16.67 8.08 -2.62
C GLU A 273 -16.26 9.16 -3.65
N PRO A 274 -16.37 10.49 -3.36
CA PRO A 274 -15.84 11.49 -4.28
C PRO A 274 -14.31 11.44 -4.43
N LEU A 275 -13.55 11.11 -3.38
CA LEU A 275 -12.11 10.85 -3.49
C LEU A 275 -11.83 9.61 -4.35
N TRP A 276 -12.64 8.56 -4.20
CA TRP A 276 -12.48 7.35 -5.02
C TRP A 276 -12.78 7.64 -6.49
N GLN A 277 -13.69 8.58 -6.77
CA GLN A 277 -13.94 9.05 -8.13
C GLN A 277 -12.72 9.77 -8.71
N GLU A 278 -12.04 10.63 -7.96
CA GLU A 278 -10.79 11.26 -8.43
C GLU A 278 -9.72 10.21 -8.78
N ILE A 279 -9.62 9.12 -8.00
CA ILE A 279 -8.69 8.02 -8.29
C ILE A 279 -9.11 7.27 -9.56
N LEU A 280 -10.41 7.02 -9.72
CA LEU A 280 -10.94 6.37 -10.92
C LEU A 280 -10.71 7.22 -12.17
N ASP A 281 -11.00 8.54 -12.10
CA ASP A 281 -10.78 9.48 -13.21
C ASP A 281 -9.30 9.55 -13.61
N TRP A 282 -8.39 9.47 -12.61
CA TRP A 282 -6.96 9.37 -12.86
C TRP A 282 -6.59 8.11 -13.65
N PHE A 283 -7.21 6.99 -13.37
CA PHE A 283 -6.98 5.76 -14.10
C PHE A 283 -7.65 5.79 -15.49
N ASP A 284 -8.86 6.32 -15.62
CA ASP A 284 -9.57 6.46 -16.91
C ASP A 284 -8.76 7.28 -17.91
N ALA A 285 -8.12 8.37 -17.46
CA ALA A 285 -7.19 9.15 -18.27
C ALA A 285 -5.94 8.36 -18.71
N GLY A 286 -5.66 7.20 -18.10
CA GLY A 286 -4.62 6.27 -18.51
C GLY A 286 -5.08 5.25 -19.55
N VAL A 287 -6.33 4.79 -19.46
CA VAL A 287 -6.94 3.89 -20.46
C VAL A 287 -7.00 4.56 -21.83
N SER A 288 -7.43 5.81 -21.88
CA SER A 288 -7.56 6.57 -23.14
C SER A 288 -6.23 6.78 -23.89
N LYS A 289 -5.09 6.73 -23.19
CA LYS A 289 -3.75 6.85 -23.80
C LYS A 289 -3.16 5.51 -24.25
N ALA A 290 -3.68 4.40 -23.73
CA ALA A 290 -3.20 3.05 -24.04
C ALA A 290 -3.92 2.43 -25.24
N ALA A 291 -5.03 3.00 -25.68
CA ALA A 291 -5.70 2.58 -26.92
C ALA A 291 -4.78 2.93 -28.11
N PRO A 292 -4.35 1.95 -28.95
CA PRO A 292 -3.62 2.26 -30.18
C PRO A 292 -4.51 3.15 -31.04
N GLY A 293 -3.93 4.21 -31.57
CA GLY A 293 -4.62 5.19 -32.40
C GLY A 293 -5.48 4.53 -33.47
N ALA A 294 -6.74 5.00 -33.55
CA ALA A 294 -7.66 4.66 -34.61
C ALA A 294 -7.15 5.19 -35.94
#